data_f1e6c3cd58da028263d50e7c0e838f13
#
_entry.id   f1e6c3cd58da028263d50e7c0e838f13
#
_cell.length_a   1.000
_cell.length_b   1.000
_cell.length_c   1.000
_cell.angle_alpha   90.00
_cell.angle_beta   90.00
_cell.angle_gamma   90.00
#
_symmetry.space_group_name_H-M   'P 1'
#
loop_
_entity.id
_entity.type
_entity.pdbx_description
1 polymer ?
#
loop_
_entity_poly.entity_id
_entity_poly.type
_entity_poly.pdbx_seq_one_letter_code
_entity_poly.pdbx_strand_id
1 'polypeptide(L)'
;DGNAGANGFKFQTEFFRRTEEGELGCAADAATRPGSPCVGDPAGAYRSRQSGFYAQGIWRFAPAWRVGYRYDWLNSGSMNAALLDGNVLDGAAGTLAPYTPKRHSVMTDWSPSEFSRLRLQFARDRSTLGVTDDQWTLQYIMSLGSHGAHRF
;
A
#
# COMPACT_ATOMS: atom_id res chain seq x y z
N ASP A 1 27.83 21.49 -15.14
CA ASP A 1 28.09 20.43 -16.12
C ASP A 1 26.76 19.98 -16.73
N GLY A 2 26.43 20.58 -17.88
CA GLY A 2 25.19 20.42 -18.58
C GLY A 2 25.03 19.08 -19.33
N ASN A 3 25.29 17.97 -18.70
CA ASN A 3 24.96 16.66 -19.23
C ASN A 3 23.86 16.01 -18.34
N ALA A 4 22.71 16.67 -18.28
CA ALA A 4 21.50 15.96 -17.98
C ALA A 4 21.21 15.01 -19.14
N GLY A 5 21.99 13.93 -19.22
CA GLY A 5 21.86 12.90 -20.25
C GLY A 5 20.40 12.44 -20.28
N ALA A 6 19.83 12.40 -21.46
CA ALA A 6 18.44 12.03 -21.70
C ALA A 6 18.09 10.63 -21.13
N ASN A 7 19.07 9.82 -20.78
CA ASN A 7 18.90 8.44 -20.35
C ASN A 7 19.32 8.25 -18.89
N GLY A 8 18.40 8.45 -17.96
CA GLY A 8 18.61 8.15 -16.55
C GLY A 8 17.69 7.04 -16.08
N PHE A 9 18.23 6.05 -15.40
CA PHE A 9 17.46 5.00 -14.74
C PHE A 9 17.59 5.15 -13.22
N LYS A 10 16.45 5.12 -12.51
CA LYS A 10 16.40 5.09 -11.05
C LYS A 10 15.70 3.83 -10.62
N PHE A 11 16.34 3.07 -9.74
CA PHE A 11 15.72 1.92 -9.08
C PHE A 11 15.60 2.21 -7.59
N GLN A 12 14.49 1.78 -7.00
CA GLN A 12 14.24 1.91 -5.57
C GLN A 12 13.45 0.69 -5.10
N THR A 13 13.83 0.17 -3.95
CA THR A 13 13.10 -0.89 -3.26
C THR A 13 13.11 -0.64 -1.78
N GLU A 14 12.07 -1.09 -1.10
CA GLU A 14 11.94 -1.01 0.35
C GLU A 14 11.24 -2.27 0.85
N PHE A 15 11.74 -2.79 1.95
CA PHE A 15 11.13 -3.89 2.68
C PHE A 15 10.72 -3.40 4.06
N PHE A 16 9.56 -3.83 4.52
CA PHE A 16 9.06 -3.52 5.85
C PHE A 16 8.48 -4.76 6.53
N ARG A 17 8.55 -4.77 7.85
CA ARG A 17 7.95 -5.79 8.71
C ARG A 17 7.28 -5.11 9.88
N ARG A 18 6.04 -5.52 10.16
CA ARG A 18 5.25 -5.06 11.29
C ARG A 18 4.96 -6.23 12.20
N THR A 19 5.16 -6.04 13.49
CA THR A 19 4.71 -6.96 14.53
C THR A 19 3.81 -6.17 15.45
N GLU A 20 2.63 -6.70 15.73
CA GLU A 20 1.64 -6.12 16.62
C GLU A 20 1.28 -7.15 17.68
N GLU A 21 1.14 -6.66 18.89
CA GLU A 21 0.67 -7.42 20.06
C GLU A 21 -0.34 -6.55 20.79
N GLY A 22 -1.39 -7.16 21.31
CA GLY A 22 -2.42 -6.45 22.03
C GLY A 22 -3.51 -7.38 22.52
N GLU A 23 -4.60 -6.81 22.96
CA GLU A 23 -5.81 -7.53 23.35
C GLU A 23 -6.94 -7.20 22.39
N LEU A 24 -7.66 -8.22 21.96
CA LEU A 24 -8.92 -8.09 21.25
C LEU A 24 -10.04 -8.33 22.26
N GLY A 25 -10.97 -7.41 22.32
CA GLY A 25 -12.20 -7.52 23.08
C GLY A 25 -13.42 -7.33 22.18
N CYS A 26 -14.54 -7.78 22.65
CA CYS A 26 -15.81 -7.52 21.99
C CYS A 26 -16.29 -6.09 22.26
N ALA A 27 -16.98 -5.48 21.29
CA ALA A 27 -17.66 -4.21 21.53
C ALA A 27 -18.76 -4.36 22.58
N ALA A 28 -18.93 -3.35 23.43
CA ALA A 28 -19.84 -3.42 24.59
C ALA A 28 -21.30 -3.77 24.21
N ASP A 29 -21.77 -3.30 23.04
CA ASP A 29 -23.10 -3.60 22.51
C ASP A 29 -23.22 -5.08 22.06
N ALA A 30 -22.14 -5.67 21.58
CA ALA A 30 -22.10 -7.08 21.18
C ALA A 30 -22.02 -8.01 22.40
N ALA A 31 -21.38 -7.61 23.47
CA ALA A 31 -21.25 -8.38 24.72
C ALA A 31 -22.61 -8.61 25.40
N THR A 32 -23.57 -7.72 25.21
CA THR A 32 -24.91 -7.80 25.81
C THR A 32 -25.99 -8.41 24.93
N ARG A 33 -25.71 -8.66 23.64
CA ARG A 33 -26.67 -9.19 22.66
C ARG A 33 -26.86 -10.70 22.85
N PRO A 34 -28.09 -11.18 23.15
CA PRO A 34 -28.37 -12.62 23.24
C PRO A 34 -27.98 -13.38 21.97
N GLY A 35 -27.28 -14.49 22.11
CA GLY A 35 -26.81 -15.30 20.98
C GLY A 35 -25.57 -14.77 20.28
N SER A 36 -24.99 -13.66 20.75
CA SER A 36 -23.70 -13.19 20.28
C SER A 36 -22.57 -14.08 20.85
N PRO A 37 -21.52 -14.39 20.05
CA PRO A 37 -20.33 -15.04 20.56
C PRO A 37 -19.57 -14.19 21.58
N CYS A 38 -19.92 -12.91 21.71
CA CYS A 38 -19.35 -11.94 22.63
C CYS A 38 -20.05 -11.88 24.00
N VAL A 39 -21.03 -12.75 24.27
CA VAL A 39 -21.69 -12.79 25.58
C VAL A 39 -20.66 -13.13 26.67
N GLY A 40 -20.64 -12.32 27.74
CA GLY A 40 -19.66 -12.46 28.83
C GLY A 40 -18.38 -11.66 28.60
N ASP A 41 -18.34 -10.77 27.62
CA ASP A 41 -17.22 -9.87 27.31
C ASP A 41 -15.85 -10.60 27.22
N PRO A 42 -15.73 -11.61 26.36
CA PRO A 42 -14.47 -12.31 26.20
C PRO A 42 -13.42 -11.36 25.64
N ALA A 43 -12.26 -11.36 26.27
CA ALA A 43 -11.06 -10.67 25.78
C ALA A 43 -9.93 -11.69 25.65
N GLY A 44 -9.04 -11.47 24.70
CA GLY A 44 -7.93 -12.37 24.48
C GLY A 44 -6.75 -11.69 23.81
N ALA A 45 -5.56 -12.17 24.16
CA ALA A 45 -4.33 -11.69 23.55
C ALA A 45 -4.31 -12.02 22.05
N TYR A 46 -3.82 -11.07 21.24
CA TYR A 46 -3.50 -11.32 19.85
C TYR A 46 -2.06 -10.93 19.51
N ARG A 47 -1.50 -11.63 18.58
CA ARG A 47 -0.21 -11.30 17.96
C ARG A 47 -0.33 -11.44 16.47
N SER A 48 0.05 -10.38 15.75
CA SER A 48 0.08 -10.35 14.29
C SER A 48 1.48 -10.01 13.81
N ARG A 49 1.90 -10.66 12.73
CA ARG A 49 3.17 -10.39 12.05
C ARG A 49 2.93 -10.29 10.58
N GLN A 50 3.22 -9.12 10.02
CA GLN A 50 3.02 -8.79 8.62
C GLN A 50 4.34 -8.34 7.99
N SER A 51 4.49 -8.51 6.70
CA SER A 51 5.64 -8.02 5.95
C SER A 51 5.22 -7.56 4.55
N GLY A 52 6.03 -6.73 3.96
CA GLY A 52 5.80 -6.31 2.59
C GLY A 52 7.04 -5.70 1.98
N PHE A 53 7.01 -5.53 0.68
CA PHE A 53 8.02 -4.78 -0.04
C PHE A 53 7.40 -4.10 -1.25
N TYR A 54 8.08 -3.08 -1.72
CA TYR A 54 7.88 -2.60 -3.08
C TYR A 54 9.21 -2.53 -3.83
N ALA A 55 9.11 -2.61 -5.14
CA ALA A 55 10.20 -2.35 -6.07
C ALA A 55 9.70 -1.46 -7.18
N GLN A 56 10.44 -0.38 -7.50
CA GLN A 56 10.10 0.51 -8.61
C GLN A 56 11.33 0.84 -9.44
N GLY A 57 11.10 0.91 -10.75
CA GLY A 57 12.05 1.42 -11.73
C GLY A 57 11.45 2.61 -12.45
N ILE A 58 12.26 3.67 -12.63
CA ILE A 58 11.87 4.86 -13.40
C ILE A 58 12.97 5.11 -14.42
N TRP A 59 12.58 5.20 -15.67
CA TRP A 59 13.47 5.47 -16.78
C TRP A 59 13.11 6.78 -17.44
N ARG A 60 14.09 7.70 -17.51
CA ARG A 60 14.01 8.91 -18.32
C ARG A 60 14.58 8.60 -19.70
N PHE A 61 13.74 8.47 -20.70
CA PHE A 61 14.14 8.15 -22.05
C PHE A 61 14.26 9.39 -22.97
N ALA A 62 13.73 10.54 -22.51
CA ALA A 62 13.86 11.82 -23.16
C ALA A 62 13.88 12.94 -22.11
N PRO A 63 14.36 14.16 -22.41
CA PRO A 63 14.46 15.25 -21.45
C PRO A 63 13.17 15.56 -20.70
N ALA A 64 12.03 15.53 -21.39
CA ALA A 64 10.71 15.83 -20.84
C ALA A 64 9.92 14.57 -20.44
N TRP A 65 10.40 13.36 -20.73
CA TRP A 65 9.61 12.14 -20.61
C TRP A 65 10.24 11.11 -19.68
N ARG A 66 9.39 10.52 -18.84
CA ARG A 66 9.74 9.38 -17.99
C ARG A 66 8.65 8.33 -18.05
N VAL A 67 9.04 7.09 -17.94
CA VAL A 67 8.17 5.95 -17.70
C VAL A 67 8.61 5.26 -16.42
N GLY A 68 7.67 4.76 -15.67
CA GLY A 68 7.95 4.04 -14.44
C GLY A 68 7.05 2.83 -14.27
N TYR A 69 7.59 1.84 -13.59
CA TYR A 69 6.86 0.68 -13.15
C TYR A 69 7.12 0.45 -11.67
N ARG A 70 6.06 0.13 -10.93
CA ARG A 70 6.12 -0.21 -9.51
C ARG A 70 5.33 -1.48 -9.26
N TYR A 71 5.92 -2.36 -8.49
CA TYR A 71 5.29 -3.54 -7.94
C TYR A 71 5.26 -3.45 -6.43
N ASP A 72 4.08 -3.61 -5.84
CA ASP A 72 3.86 -3.67 -4.40
C ASP A 72 3.37 -5.08 -4.04
N TRP A 73 3.91 -5.62 -2.97
CA TRP A 73 3.57 -6.92 -2.43
C TRP A 73 3.47 -6.84 -0.91
N LEU A 74 2.38 -7.39 -0.39
CA LEU A 74 2.13 -7.51 1.03
C LEU A 74 1.88 -8.97 1.39
N ASN A 75 2.34 -9.38 2.55
CA ASN A 75 2.00 -10.64 3.17
C ASN A 75 1.30 -10.34 4.48
N SER A 76 0.02 -10.68 4.57
CA SER A 76 -0.75 -10.55 5.81
C SER A 76 -0.16 -11.39 6.95
N GLY A 77 0.69 -12.36 6.59
CA GLY A 77 1.44 -13.16 7.56
C GLY A 77 0.56 -14.07 8.39
N SER A 78 0.92 -14.19 9.66
CA SER A 78 0.19 -14.98 10.64
C SER A 78 -0.45 -14.06 11.67
N MET A 79 -1.69 -14.34 12.03
CA MET A 79 -2.36 -13.77 13.15
C MET A 79 -2.78 -14.91 14.10
N ASN A 80 -2.31 -14.84 15.35
CA ASN A 80 -2.75 -15.70 16.44
C ASN A 80 -3.57 -14.85 17.39
N ALA A 81 -4.83 -15.22 17.59
CA ALA A 81 -5.73 -14.54 18.51
C ALA A 81 -6.46 -15.58 19.34
N ALA A 82 -6.38 -15.46 20.65
CA ALA A 82 -6.99 -16.41 21.58
C ALA A 82 -8.51 -16.54 21.40
N LEU A 83 -9.17 -15.47 20.95
CA LEU A 83 -10.61 -15.50 20.65
C LEU A 83 -10.97 -16.32 19.41
N LEU A 84 -10.02 -16.57 18.49
CA LEU A 84 -10.22 -17.41 17.31
C LEU A 84 -10.13 -18.90 17.65
N ASP A 85 -9.24 -19.26 18.58
CA ASP A 85 -9.04 -20.65 19.01
C ASP A 85 -10.26 -21.19 19.77
N GLY A 86 -11.06 -20.31 20.37
CA GLY A 86 -12.29 -20.64 21.09
C GLY A 86 -13.57 -20.62 20.25
N ASN A 87 -13.48 -20.52 18.91
CA ASN A 87 -14.63 -20.34 18.01
C ASN A 87 -15.48 -19.09 18.28
N VAL A 88 -15.02 -18.19 19.13
CA VAL A 88 -15.77 -16.99 19.53
C VAL A 88 -15.98 -16.05 18.32
N LEU A 89 -15.05 -16.05 17.37
CA LEU A 89 -15.08 -15.22 16.14
C LEU A 89 -15.11 -16.06 14.87
N ASP A 90 -15.63 -17.27 14.91
CA ASP A 90 -15.64 -18.19 13.75
C ASP A 90 -16.29 -17.56 12.50
N GLY A 91 -17.32 -16.74 12.69
CA GLY A 91 -17.91 -15.93 11.62
C GLY A 91 -17.01 -14.83 11.03
N ALA A 92 -15.97 -14.42 11.77
CA ALA A 92 -14.98 -13.43 11.32
C ALA A 92 -13.72 -14.08 10.73
N ALA A 93 -13.56 -15.40 10.85
CA ALA A 93 -12.40 -16.14 10.35
C ALA A 93 -12.18 -15.92 8.84
N GLY A 94 -13.23 -15.81 8.06
CA GLY A 94 -13.15 -15.47 6.63
C GLY A 94 -12.58 -14.06 6.36
N THR A 95 -12.79 -13.11 7.28
CA THR A 95 -12.28 -11.73 7.16
C THR A 95 -10.80 -11.65 7.56
N LEU A 96 -10.34 -12.59 8.36
CA LEU A 96 -8.96 -12.67 8.88
C LEU A 96 -8.11 -13.70 8.14
N ALA A 97 -8.65 -14.30 7.07
CA ALA A 97 -7.93 -15.29 6.27
C ALA A 97 -6.62 -14.69 5.72
N PRO A 98 -5.51 -15.43 5.76
CA PRO A 98 -4.25 -14.99 5.18
C PRO A 98 -4.43 -14.64 3.71
N TYR A 99 -4.07 -13.43 3.34
CA TYR A 99 -4.13 -12.95 1.97
C TYR A 99 -2.83 -12.26 1.59
N THR A 100 -2.51 -12.28 0.31
CA THR A 100 -1.30 -11.67 -0.24
C THR A 100 -1.67 -10.58 -1.23
N PRO A 101 -1.94 -9.35 -0.77
CA PRO A 101 -2.20 -8.20 -1.62
C PRO A 101 -1.07 -7.94 -2.61
N LYS A 102 -1.42 -7.63 -3.84
CA LYS A 102 -0.47 -7.28 -4.90
C LYS A 102 -1.00 -6.12 -5.71
N ARG A 103 -0.10 -5.20 -6.09
CA ARG A 103 -0.44 -4.09 -6.96
C ARG A 103 0.66 -3.88 -7.99
N HIS A 104 0.26 -3.69 -9.23
CA HIS A 104 1.12 -3.31 -10.33
C HIS A 104 0.73 -1.92 -10.79
N SER A 105 1.70 -1.02 -10.92
CA SER A 105 1.47 0.35 -11.38
C SER A 105 2.43 0.69 -12.50
N VAL A 106 1.91 1.26 -13.56
CA VAL A 106 2.69 1.83 -14.68
C VAL A 106 2.38 3.31 -14.75
N MET A 107 3.38 4.14 -14.93
CA MET A 107 3.18 5.58 -15.09
C MET A 107 3.97 6.13 -16.27
N THR A 108 3.45 7.19 -16.85
CA THR A 108 4.14 8.05 -17.80
C THR A 108 4.05 9.48 -17.32
N ASP A 109 5.19 10.17 -17.27
CA ASP A 109 5.30 11.57 -16.93
C ASP A 109 5.76 12.36 -18.16
N TRP A 110 5.07 13.46 -18.42
CA TRP A 110 5.51 14.50 -19.33
C TRP A 110 5.73 15.80 -18.58
N SER A 111 6.96 16.33 -18.64
CA SER A 111 7.36 17.57 -17.97
C SER A 111 7.77 18.59 -19.01
N PRO A 112 6.84 19.41 -19.54
CA PRO A 112 7.13 20.43 -20.54
C PRO A 112 8.02 21.54 -19.99
N SER A 113 8.04 21.74 -18.69
CA SER A 113 8.93 22.67 -17.99
C SER A 113 9.35 22.10 -16.63
N GLU A 114 10.32 22.75 -15.99
CA GLU A 114 10.72 22.39 -14.61
C GLU A 114 9.61 22.65 -13.58
N PHE A 115 8.65 23.50 -13.91
CA PHE A 115 7.54 23.89 -13.02
C PHE A 115 6.27 23.10 -13.24
N SER A 116 6.18 22.27 -14.28
CA SER A 116 4.95 21.56 -14.60
C SER A 116 5.20 20.12 -15.02
N ARG A 117 4.27 19.25 -14.63
CA ARG A 117 4.28 17.83 -14.98
C ARG A 117 2.86 17.32 -15.15
N LEU A 118 2.64 16.59 -16.20
CA LEU A 118 1.45 15.79 -16.43
C LEU A 118 1.82 14.31 -16.22
N ARG A 119 1.06 13.60 -15.40
CA ARG A 119 1.23 12.17 -15.14
C ARG A 119 -0.02 11.42 -15.54
N LEU A 120 0.14 10.39 -16.33
CA LEU A 120 -0.86 9.34 -16.53
C LEU A 120 -0.37 8.07 -15.84
N GLN A 121 -1.21 7.48 -15.02
CA GLN A 121 -0.89 6.24 -14.31
C GLN A 121 -2.04 5.24 -14.46
N PHE A 122 -1.68 4.00 -14.70
CA PHE A 122 -2.56 2.84 -14.59
C PHE A 122 -2.10 1.96 -13.44
N ALA A 123 -3.03 1.48 -12.63
CA ALA A 123 -2.74 0.52 -11.59
C ALA A 123 -3.76 -0.62 -11.61
N ARG A 124 -3.24 -1.85 -11.56
CA ARG A 124 -4.03 -3.05 -11.31
C ARG A 124 -3.83 -3.47 -9.86
N ASP A 125 -4.88 -3.35 -9.10
CA ASP A 125 -4.89 -3.58 -7.66
C ASP A 125 -5.63 -4.88 -7.31
N ARG A 126 -4.99 -5.72 -6.52
CA ARG A 126 -5.53 -6.92 -5.92
C ARG A 126 -5.30 -6.88 -4.42
N SER A 127 -5.65 -5.77 -3.79
CA SER A 127 -5.54 -5.58 -2.35
C SER A 127 -6.69 -6.22 -1.57
N THR A 128 -7.81 -6.47 -2.23
CA THR A 128 -8.98 -7.12 -1.64
C THR A 128 -9.12 -8.55 -2.17
N LEU A 129 -9.39 -9.49 -1.27
CA LEU A 129 -9.57 -10.90 -1.61
C LEU A 129 -10.67 -11.09 -2.67
N GLY A 130 -10.31 -11.76 -3.77
CA GLY A 130 -11.24 -12.07 -4.86
C GLY A 130 -11.61 -10.89 -5.76
N VAL A 131 -11.10 -9.68 -5.49
CA VAL A 131 -11.40 -8.47 -6.27
C VAL A 131 -10.15 -8.01 -7.00
N THR A 132 -10.32 -7.65 -8.27
CA THR A 132 -9.30 -6.95 -9.05
C THR A 132 -9.88 -5.59 -9.44
N ASP A 133 -9.17 -4.53 -9.10
CA ASP A 133 -9.54 -3.15 -9.40
C ASP A 133 -8.52 -2.54 -10.36
N ASP A 134 -9.01 -2.01 -11.48
CA ASP A 134 -8.20 -1.35 -12.50
C ASP A 134 -8.45 0.16 -12.41
N GLN A 135 -7.41 0.91 -12.03
CA GLN A 135 -7.47 2.33 -11.72
C GLN A 135 -6.68 3.15 -12.73
N TRP A 136 -7.30 4.21 -13.25
CA TRP A 136 -6.65 5.22 -14.07
C TRP A 136 -6.56 6.54 -13.31
N THR A 137 -5.39 7.14 -13.29
CA THR A 137 -5.16 8.42 -12.63
C THR A 137 -4.48 9.38 -13.62
N LEU A 138 -5.09 10.55 -13.80
CA LEU A 138 -4.48 11.69 -14.47
C LEU A 138 -4.17 12.75 -13.43
N GLN A 139 -2.91 13.18 -13.36
CA GLN A 139 -2.45 14.16 -12.37
C GLN A 139 -1.68 15.28 -13.07
N TYR A 140 -2.06 16.51 -12.79
CA TYR A 140 -1.28 17.69 -13.14
C TYR A 140 -0.61 18.24 -11.87
N ILE A 141 0.70 18.44 -11.95
CA ILE A 141 1.51 18.99 -10.85
C ILE A 141 2.13 20.27 -11.35
N MET A 142 1.91 21.36 -10.60
CA MET A 142 2.52 22.64 -10.86
C MET A 142 3.22 23.13 -9.60
N SER A 143 4.46 23.57 -9.74
CA SER A 143 5.23 24.18 -8.66
C SER A 143 5.21 25.70 -8.83
N LEU A 144 4.71 26.41 -7.83
CA LEU A 144 4.70 27.87 -7.77
C LEU A 144 5.65 28.30 -6.65
N GLY A 145 6.60 29.16 -6.95
CA GLY A 145 7.54 29.67 -5.96
C GLY A 145 8.84 30.15 -6.59
N SER A 146 9.58 30.99 -5.88
CA SER A 146 10.95 31.36 -6.27
C SER A 146 11.88 30.19 -6.03
N HIS A 147 12.45 29.63 -7.08
CA HIS A 147 13.60 28.74 -6.94
C HIS A 147 14.79 29.55 -6.41
N GLY A 148 15.41 29.07 -5.33
CA GLY A 148 16.73 29.56 -4.95
C GLY A 148 17.65 29.50 -6.14
N ALA A 149 18.30 30.60 -6.48
CA ALA A 149 19.23 30.67 -7.60
C ALA A 149 20.26 29.54 -7.47
N HIS A 150 20.31 28.66 -8.46
CA HIS A 150 21.42 27.72 -8.58
C HIS A 150 22.69 28.56 -8.71
N ARG A 151 23.62 28.41 -7.77
CA ARG A 151 24.97 28.96 -7.96
C ARG A 151 25.59 28.19 -9.12
N PHE A 152 25.90 28.92 -10.17
CA PHE A 152 26.72 28.46 -11.29
C PHE A 152 28.15 28.14 -10.83
#